data_a00a1e66f70e2a0ef47ebdbc5047aa65
#
_entry.id   a00a1e66f70e2a0ef47ebdbc5047aa65
#
_cell.length_a   1.000
_cell.length_b   1.000
_cell.length_c   1.000
_cell.angle_alpha   90.00
_cell.angle_beta   90.00
_cell.angle_gamma   90.00
#
_symmetry.space_group_name_H-M   'P 1'
#
loop_
_entity.id
_entity.type
_entity.pdbx_description
1 polymer ?
#
loop_
_entity_poly.entity_id
_entity_poly.type
_entity_poly.pdbx_seq_one_letter_code
_entity_poly.pdbx_strand_id
1 'polypeptide(L)'
;MPMNPQWRLVARPEGIFKPSDFRWLEQPTPPLAEGQVLVRVVYLSLDPTNRGWAAGDTYLPAVPLDSVMRGIAVGRVEESRAPGFAAGDVVQGLLGWQRYAVKRADELTKLPPIPLPLSAHLGLLGHIGLTAWVGLLEIGRPREGETLVVSAAAGAVGSLVGQIGKIKGLRVVGIAGSEEKCRWLSEDLGFDAAVNYRKVPVRPGLKLACPAGIDVYFDNVGGAMQEAALAFINNHARVVLCGMIAQYNAPAPPPGPSNLGNLLVRRARMEGFIVLDHADQAPRALADLIAWHQAGRLAYRLDMVDGLEQAPVAVNRLFDGSNTGKLVVRVSDE
;
A
#
# COMPACT_ATOMS: atom_id res chain seq x y z
N MET A 1 -23.12 -15.73 -19.96
CA MET A 1 -22.43 -15.36 -18.71
C MET A 1 -21.03 -15.97 -18.77
N PRO A 2 -19.97 -15.16 -18.61
CA PRO A 2 -18.61 -15.68 -18.68
C PRO A 2 -18.29 -16.54 -17.47
N MET A 3 -17.36 -17.49 -17.64
CA MET A 3 -16.78 -18.28 -16.54
C MET A 3 -15.84 -17.37 -15.74
N ASN A 4 -15.99 -17.38 -14.43
CA ASN A 4 -15.24 -16.52 -13.50
C ASN A 4 -14.27 -17.36 -12.67
N PRO A 5 -12.99 -17.44 -13.08
CA PRO A 5 -11.92 -17.94 -12.24
C PRO A 5 -11.74 -17.02 -11.01
N GLN A 6 -11.65 -17.62 -9.82
CA GLN A 6 -11.57 -16.88 -8.57
C GLN A 6 -10.86 -17.65 -7.46
N TRP A 7 -10.21 -16.92 -6.56
CA TRP A 7 -9.69 -17.46 -5.32
C TRP A 7 -10.66 -17.19 -4.17
N ARG A 8 -11.10 -18.26 -3.51
CA ARG A 8 -11.88 -18.17 -2.28
C ARG A 8 -11.01 -18.42 -1.06
N LEU A 9 -11.19 -17.63 -0.02
CA LEU A 9 -10.57 -17.86 1.28
C LEU A 9 -11.33 -18.98 1.98
N VAL A 10 -10.66 -20.10 2.28
CA VAL A 10 -11.30 -21.29 2.89
C VAL A 10 -10.80 -21.57 4.31
N ALA A 11 -9.68 -20.96 4.71
CA ALA A 11 -9.15 -21.06 6.07
C ALA A 11 -8.59 -19.70 6.52
N ARG A 12 -8.56 -19.45 7.84
CA ARG A 12 -7.87 -18.31 8.41
C ARG A 12 -6.37 -18.56 8.35
N PRO A 13 -5.57 -17.65 7.77
CA PRO A 13 -4.14 -17.88 7.64
C PRO A 13 -3.43 -17.79 9.01
N GLU A 14 -2.54 -18.74 9.28
CA GLU A 14 -1.64 -18.73 10.41
C GLU A 14 -0.20 -18.52 9.90
N GLY A 15 0.45 -17.43 10.30
CA GLY A 15 1.71 -16.99 9.71
C GLY A 15 1.54 -16.43 8.31
N ILE A 16 2.41 -16.76 7.38
CA ILE A 16 2.30 -16.38 5.96
C ILE A 16 1.13 -17.12 5.31
N PHE A 17 0.62 -16.58 4.20
CA PHE A 17 -0.38 -17.27 3.40
C PHE A 17 0.14 -18.61 2.88
N LYS A 18 -0.70 -19.65 2.97
CA LYS A 18 -0.44 -20.99 2.44
C LYS A 18 -1.41 -21.27 1.30
N PRO A 19 -1.05 -22.08 0.31
CA PRO A 19 -1.98 -22.51 -0.74
C PRO A 19 -3.28 -23.13 -0.19
N SER A 20 -3.20 -23.82 0.95
CA SER A 20 -4.33 -24.43 1.66
C SER A 20 -5.33 -23.42 2.26
N ASP A 21 -4.95 -22.15 2.40
CA ASP A 21 -5.87 -21.12 2.88
C ASP A 21 -6.87 -20.70 1.81
N PHE A 22 -6.62 -21.11 0.57
CA PHE A 22 -7.39 -20.70 -0.60
C PHE A 22 -7.88 -21.92 -1.39
N ARG A 23 -9.00 -21.73 -2.12
CA ARG A 23 -9.52 -22.67 -3.10
C ARG A 23 -9.77 -21.94 -4.42
N TRP A 24 -9.18 -22.46 -5.49
CA TRP A 24 -9.50 -22.04 -6.85
C TRP A 24 -10.87 -22.57 -7.24
N LEU A 25 -11.69 -21.71 -7.84
CA LEU A 25 -13.01 -22.08 -8.33
C LEU A 25 -13.27 -21.36 -9.64
N GLU A 26 -13.90 -22.07 -10.59
CA GLU A 26 -14.44 -21.50 -11.81
C GLU A 26 -15.92 -21.73 -11.86
N GLN A 27 -16.69 -20.67 -11.94
CA GLN A 27 -18.15 -20.74 -12.00
C GLN A 27 -18.70 -19.64 -12.89
N PRO A 28 -19.88 -19.81 -13.51
CA PRO A 28 -20.52 -18.75 -14.27
C PRO A 28 -20.74 -17.51 -13.38
N THR A 29 -20.55 -16.31 -13.97
CA THR A 29 -20.97 -15.08 -13.28
C THR A 29 -22.49 -15.11 -13.05
N PRO A 30 -22.99 -14.58 -11.92
CA PRO A 30 -24.42 -14.43 -11.73
C PRO A 30 -25.01 -13.42 -12.75
N PRO A 31 -26.32 -13.54 -13.08
CA PRO A 31 -27.00 -12.53 -13.88
C PRO A 31 -26.99 -11.19 -13.16
N LEU A 32 -26.90 -10.09 -13.91
CA LEU A 32 -26.95 -8.76 -13.36
C LEU A 32 -28.38 -8.41 -12.90
N ALA A 33 -28.50 -7.95 -11.67
CA ALA A 33 -29.67 -7.26 -11.18
C ALA A 33 -29.65 -5.76 -11.52
N GLU A 34 -30.76 -5.08 -11.34
CA GLU A 34 -30.84 -3.62 -11.48
C GLU A 34 -29.87 -2.92 -10.55
N GLY A 35 -29.19 -1.89 -11.05
CA GLY A 35 -28.15 -1.16 -10.30
C GLY A 35 -26.79 -1.86 -10.22
N GLN A 36 -26.61 -2.99 -10.89
CA GLN A 36 -25.35 -3.74 -10.91
C GLN A 36 -24.56 -3.59 -12.21
N VAL A 37 -23.26 -3.82 -12.08
CA VAL A 37 -22.26 -3.71 -13.15
C VAL A 37 -21.40 -4.98 -13.13
N LEU A 38 -21.20 -5.59 -14.32
CA LEU A 38 -20.21 -6.65 -14.52
C LEU A 38 -18.87 -6.00 -14.92
N VAL A 39 -17.85 -6.23 -14.13
CA VAL A 39 -16.50 -5.71 -14.34
C VAL A 39 -15.56 -6.87 -14.66
N ARG A 40 -14.84 -6.77 -15.78
CA ARG A 40 -13.67 -7.61 -16.07
C ARG A 40 -12.46 -6.98 -15.40
N VAL A 41 -11.88 -7.69 -14.44
CA VAL A 41 -10.69 -7.25 -13.72
C VAL A 41 -9.48 -7.33 -14.65
N VAL A 42 -8.75 -6.22 -14.77
CA VAL A 42 -7.52 -6.13 -15.56
C VAL A 42 -6.32 -6.27 -14.64
N TYR A 43 -6.25 -5.48 -13.59
CA TYR A 43 -5.16 -5.52 -12.60
C TYR A 43 -5.70 -5.63 -11.19
N LEU A 44 -5.06 -6.48 -10.40
CA LEU A 44 -5.34 -6.70 -8.99
C LEU A 44 -4.19 -6.21 -8.14
N SER A 45 -4.48 -5.40 -7.13
CA SER A 45 -3.54 -4.95 -6.12
C SER A 45 -3.28 -6.05 -5.08
N LEU A 46 -2.03 -6.36 -4.83
CA LEU A 46 -1.62 -7.12 -3.66
C LEU A 46 -1.04 -6.17 -2.62
N ASP A 47 -1.60 -6.21 -1.42
CA ASP A 47 -1.32 -5.30 -0.33
C ASP A 47 -1.12 -6.06 0.99
N PRO A 48 -0.24 -5.59 1.90
CA PRO A 48 -0.08 -6.24 3.21
C PRO A 48 -1.39 -6.38 3.98
N THR A 49 -2.32 -5.44 3.78
CA THR A 49 -3.64 -5.46 4.42
C THR A 49 -4.50 -6.67 4.02
N ASN A 50 -4.22 -7.32 2.87
CA ASN A 50 -4.89 -8.57 2.50
C ASN A 50 -4.75 -9.63 3.60
N ARG A 51 -3.57 -9.67 4.27
CA ARG A 51 -3.32 -10.61 5.37
C ARG A 51 -4.21 -10.32 6.58
N GLY A 52 -4.36 -9.04 6.94
CA GLY A 52 -5.25 -8.61 8.03
C GLY A 52 -6.72 -8.95 7.72
N TRP A 53 -7.20 -8.62 6.53
CA TRP A 53 -8.58 -8.90 6.11
C TRP A 53 -8.91 -10.40 6.06
N ALA A 54 -7.91 -11.24 5.78
CA ALA A 54 -8.10 -12.69 5.79
C ALA A 54 -8.08 -13.27 7.21
N ALA A 55 -7.36 -12.64 8.15
CA ALA A 55 -7.20 -13.16 9.51
C ALA A 55 -8.39 -12.84 10.43
N GLY A 56 -8.93 -11.64 10.36
CA GLY A 56 -9.95 -11.18 11.30
C GLY A 56 -10.49 -9.79 10.97
N ASP A 57 -11.30 -9.25 11.89
CA ASP A 57 -11.82 -7.90 11.78
C ASP A 57 -10.70 -6.87 11.98
N THR A 58 -10.74 -5.82 11.14
CA THR A 58 -9.83 -4.69 11.20
C THR A 58 -10.66 -3.40 11.11
N TYR A 59 -10.25 -2.39 10.31
CA TYR A 59 -11.12 -1.28 9.90
C TYR A 59 -12.20 -1.71 8.88
N LEU A 60 -12.11 -2.93 8.36
CA LEU A 60 -13.15 -3.61 7.62
C LEU A 60 -13.43 -4.97 8.28
N PRO A 61 -14.67 -5.49 8.17
CA PRO A 61 -14.98 -6.86 8.60
C PRO A 61 -14.06 -7.89 7.92
N ALA A 62 -13.74 -8.97 8.59
CA ALA A 62 -13.00 -10.08 8.01
C ALA A 62 -13.64 -10.58 6.71
N VAL A 63 -12.81 -11.06 5.78
CA VAL A 63 -13.32 -11.77 4.61
C VAL A 63 -14.05 -13.03 5.08
N PRO A 64 -15.33 -13.23 4.75
CA PRO A 64 -16.04 -14.45 5.13
C PRO A 64 -15.36 -15.70 4.52
N LEU A 65 -15.31 -16.79 5.27
CA LEU A 65 -14.85 -18.05 4.70
C LEU A 65 -15.77 -18.49 3.55
N ASP A 66 -15.21 -19.21 2.60
CA ASP A 66 -15.86 -19.63 1.35
C ASP A 66 -16.35 -18.49 0.45
N SER A 67 -15.84 -17.26 0.67
CA SER A 67 -16.08 -16.12 -0.22
C SER A 67 -14.84 -15.75 -1.02
N VAL A 68 -15.03 -14.98 -2.10
CA VAL A 68 -13.92 -14.45 -2.91
C VAL A 68 -12.99 -13.62 -2.03
N MET A 69 -11.68 -13.88 -2.09
CA MET A 69 -10.69 -13.11 -1.34
C MET A 69 -10.78 -11.63 -1.73
N ARG A 70 -10.87 -10.75 -0.75
CA ARG A 70 -10.96 -9.30 -0.95
C ARG A 70 -9.67 -8.75 -1.55
N GLY A 71 -9.81 -7.87 -2.55
CA GLY A 71 -8.69 -7.14 -3.14
C GLY A 71 -9.17 -5.91 -3.88
N ILE A 72 -8.38 -4.84 -3.82
CA ILE A 72 -8.57 -3.64 -4.64
C ILE A 72 -8.12 -3.99 -6.05
N ALA A 73 -8.93 -3.65 -7.05
CA ALA A 73 -8.59 -3.91 -8.43
C ALA A 73 -9.12 -2.80 -9.34
N VAL A 74 -8.54 -2.71 -10.53
CA VAL A 74 -9.02 -1.89 -11.63
C VAL A 74 -9.47 -2.80 -12.77
N GLY A 75 -10.56 -2.43 -13.43
CA GLY A 75 -11.12 -3.23 -14.51
C GLY A 75 -11.94 -2.41 -15.48
N ARG A 76 -12.47 -3.10 -16.48
CA ARG A 76 -13.39 -2.53 -17.47
C ARG A 76 -14.79 -3.09 -17.27
N VAL A 77 -15.75 -2.23 -17.40
CA VAL A 77 -17.17 -2.61 -17.44
C VAL A 77 -17.43 -3.43 -18.70
N GLU A 78 -17.95 -4.62 -18.56
CA GLU A 78 -18.41 -5.52 -19.65
C GLU A 78 -19.91 -5.31 -19.92
N GLU A 79 -20.71 -5.25 -18.86
CA GLU A 79 -22.16 -5.04 -18.92
C GLU A 79 -22.62 -4.19 -17.72
N SER A 80 -23.61 -3.34 -17.95
CA SER A 80 -24.18 -2.50 -16.88
C SER A 80 -25.70 -2.49 -16.93
N ARG A 81 -26.30 -2.60 -15.72
CA ARG A 81 -27.71 -2.28 -15.44
C ARG A 81 -27.81 -1.14 -14.43
N ALA A 82 -26.76 -0.32 -14.35
CA ALA A 82 -26.68 0.83 -13.45
C ALA A 82 -26.57 2.13 -14.23
N PRO A 83 -27.34 3.18 -13.89
CA PRO A 83 -27.14 4.50 -14.46
C PRO A 83 -25.71 5.01 -14.25
N GLY A 84 -25.16 5.71 -15.26
CA GLY A 84 -23.83 6.31 -15.18
C GLY A 84 -22.65 5.39 -15.52
N PHE A 85 -22.90 4.09 -15.75
CA PHE A 85 -21.88 3.13 -16.19
C PHE A 85 -22.26 2.51 -17.54
N ALA A 86 -21.29 2.41 -18.43
CA ALA A 86 -21.42 1.81 -19.75
C ALA A 86 -20.28 0.82 -20.01
N ALA A 87 -20.49 -0.11 -20.94
CA ALA A 87 -19.43 -1.03 -21.40
C ALA A 87 -18.21 -0.23 -21.88
N GLY A 88 -17.02 -0.68 -21.49
CA GLY A 88 -15.75 0.00 -21.76
C GLY A 88 -15.31 1.01 -20.68
N ASP A 89 -16.19 1.46 -19.80
CA ASP A 89 -15.80 2.34 -18.70
C ASP A 89 -14.72 1.67 -17.82
N VAL A 90 -13.75 2.46 -17.39
CA VAL A 90 -12.73 2.02 -16.42
C VAL A 90 -13.20 2.30 -15.02
N VAL A 91 -13.12 1.29 -14.17
CA VAL A 91 -13.59 1.37 -12.78
C VAL A 91 -12.59 0.76 -11.80
N GLN A 92 -12.59 1.28 -10.58
CA GLN A 92 -11.84 0.75 -9.44
C GLN A 92 -12.80 0.41 -8.30
N GLY A 93 -12.46 -0.62 -7.52
CA GLY A 93 -13.22 -1.00 -6.33
C GLY A 93 -12.63 -2.21 -5.63
N LEU A 94 -13.34 -2.72 -4.62
CA LEU A 94 -13.04 -4.01 -3.97
C LEU A 94 -13.56 -5.16 -4.85
N LEU A 95 -12.92 -5.36 -6.01
CA LEU A 95 -13.37 -6.32 -7.00
C LEU A 95 -13.03 -7.76 -6.63
N GLY A 96 -12.08 -7.97 -5.71
CA GLY A 96 -11.67 -9.28 -5.22
C GLY A 96 -10.69 -10.02 -6.13
N TRP A 97 -10.20 -11.16 -5.66
CA TRP A 97 -9.26 -12.01 -6.39
C TRP A 97 -10.02 -12.91 -7.37
N GLN A 98 -10.49 -12.32 -8.45
CA GLN A 98 -11.33 -12.96 -9.47
C GLN A 98 -11.20 -12.25 -10.81
N ARG A 99 -11.57 -12.94 -11.90
CA ARG A 99 -11.54 -12.36 -13.25
C ARG A 99 -12.72 -11.45 -13.52
N TYR A 100 -13.90 -11.81 -13.03
CA TYR A 100 -15.12 -11.02 -13.21
C TYR A 100 -15.76 -10.71 -11.87
N ALA A 101 -16.14 -9.45 -11.67
CA ALA A 101 -16.83 -9.02 -10.46
C ALA A 101 -18.19 -8.42 -10.82
N VAL A 102 -19.27 -8.92 -10.19
CA VAL A 102 -20.56 -8.24 -10.19
C VAL A 102 -20.63 -7.34 -8.97
N LYS A 103 -20.81 -6.04 -9.19
CA LYS A 103 -20.80 -5.01 -8.16
C LYS A 103 -21.97 -4.06 -8.31
N ARG A 104 -22.43 -3.48 -7.21
CA ARG A 104 -23.34 -2.34 -7.25
C ARG A 104 -22.58 -1.10 -7.70
N ALA A 105 -23.26 -0.16 -8.35
CA ALA A 105 -22.68 1.08 -8.83
C ALA A 105 -22.00 1.90 -7.71
N ASP A 106 -22.57 1.91 -6.51
CA ASP A 106 -22.07 2.63 -5.35
C ASP A 106 -20.79 2.00 -4.70
N GLU A 107 -20.44 0.77 -5.10
CA GLU A 107 -19.19 0.12 -4.72
C GLU A 107 -18.03 0.42 -5.69
N LEU A 108 -18.30 1.17 -6.76
CA LEU A 108 -17.36 1.42 -7.86
C LEU A 108 -17.02 2.91 -7.98
N THR A 109 -15.76 3.20 -8.21
CA THR A 109 -15.30 4.51 -8.64
C THR A 109 -15.01 4.47 -10.13
N LYS A 110 -15.75 5.26 -10.93
CA LYS A 110 -15.44 5.45 -12.34
C LYS A 110 -14.21 6.34 -12.48
N LEU A 111 -13.22 5.85 -13.22
CA LEU A 111 -11.94 6.52 -13.38
C LEU A 111 -11.95 7.37 -14.66
N PRO A 112 -11.45 8.61 -14.59
CA PRO A 112 -11.31 9.45 -15.78
C PRO A 112 -10.21 8.91 -16.69
N PRO A 113 -10.28 9.14 -18.01
CA PRO A 113 -9.20 8.83 -18.92
C PRO A 113 -7.98 9.70 -18.58
N ILE A 114 -6.87 9.07 -18.26
CA ILE A 114 -5.59 9.72 -17.96
C ILE A 114 -4.52 9.09 -18.88
N PRO A 115 -3.53 9.84 -19.39
CA PRO A 115 -2.50 9.31 -20.28
C PRO A 115 -1.44 8.53 -19.49
N LEU A 116 -1.87 7.58 -18.67
CA LEU A 116 -1.05 6.63 -17.89
C LEU A 116 -1.68 5.25 -17.99
N PRO A 117 -0.89 4.17 -17.87
CA PRO A 117 -1.40 2.80 -17.84
C PRO A 117 -2.45 2.60 -16.74
N LEU A 118 -3.44 1.74 -16.96
CA LEU A 118 -4.48 1.45 -15.96
C LEU A 118 -3.91 1.02 -14.62
N SER A 119 -2.79 0.31 -14.63
CA SER A 119 -2.06 -0.12 -13.42
C SER A 119 -1.60 1.03 -12.52
N ALA A 120 -1.45 2.27 -13.06
CA ALA A 120 -1.13 3.46 -12.27
C ALA A 120 -2.21 3.76 -11.21
N HIS A 121 -3.46 3.38 -11.47
CA HIS A 121 -4.57 3.53 -10.52
C HIS A 121 -4.49 2.58 -9.32
N LEU A 122 -3.61 1.58 -9.33
CA LEU A 122 -3.31 0.74 -8.16
C LEU A 122 -2.05 1.20 -7.41
N GLY A 123 -1.30 2.15 -7.99
CA GLY A 123 -0.08 2.72 -7.43
C GLY A 123 -0.22 4.23 -7.20
N LEU A 124 0.44 4.99 -8.05
CA LEU A 124 0.54 6.46 -7.96
C LEU A 124 -0.81 7.17 -7.84
N LEU A 125 -1.79 6.79 -8.65
CA LEU A 125 -3.11 7.44 -8.76
C LEU A 125 -4.20 6.77 -7.92
N GLY A 126 -3.86 5.74 -7.16
CA GLY A 126 -4.80 5.00 -6.33
C GLY A 126 -4.60 5.21 -4.84
N HIS A 127 -5.10 4.24 -4.08
CA HIS A 127 -5.00 4.24 -2.62
C HIS A 127 -3.55 4.38 -2.10
N ILE A 128 -2.55 3.89 -2.84
CA ILE A 128 -1.13 3.98 -2.47
C ILE A 128 -0.64 5.43 -2.50
N GLY A 129 -0.87 6.15 -3.62
CA GLY A 129 -0.49 7.56 -3.73
C GLY A 129 -1.23 8.42 -2.73
N LEU A 130 -2.55 8.20 -2.55
CA LEU A 130 -3.34 8.90 -1.55
C LEU A 130 -2.84 8.63 -0.13
N THR A 131 -2.48 7.38 0.20
CA THR A 131 -1.89 7.03 1.50
C THR A 131 -0.56 7.77 1.74
N ALA A 132 0.30 7.83 0.73
CA ALA A 132 1.57 8.53 0.83
C ALA A 132 1.36 10.04 1.04
N TRP A 133 0.47 10.64 0.27
CA TRP A 133 0.16 12.07 0.32
C TRP A 133 -0.48 12.45 1.65
N VAL A 134 -1.56 11.79 2.06
CA VAL A 134 -2.27 12.05 3.34
C VAL A 134 -1.35 11.79 4.53
N GLY A 135 -0.73 10.61 4.56
CA GLY A 135 0.11 10.24 5.70
C GLY A 135 1.27 11.20 5.92
N LEU A 136 1.93 11.67 4.85
CA LEU A 136 3.02 12.60 5.01
C LEU A 136 2.52 14.04 5.24
N LEU A 137 1.59 14.54 4.42
CA LEU A 137 1.27 15.97 4.41
C LEU A 137 0.20 16.35 5.44
N GLU A 138 -0.82 15.53 5.66
CA GLU A 138 -1.89 15.83 6.61
C GLU A 138 -1.57 15.31 8.02
N ILE A 139 -1.00 14.11 8.14
CA ILE A 139 -0.67 13.50 9.43
C ILE A 139 0.76 13.90 9.86
N GLY A 140 1.76 13.73 9.00
CA GLY A 140 3.16 14.04 9.29
C GLY A 140 3.43 15.55 9.41
N ARG A 141 2.77 16.37 8.60
CA ARG A 141 2.88 17.83 8.56
C ARG A 141 4.35 18.29 8.58
N PRO A 142 5.15 17.85 7.61
CA PRO A 142 6.57 18.15 7.57
C PRO A 142 6.81 19.62 7.29
N ARG A 143 7.97 20.14 7.76
CA ARG A 143 8.47 21.48 7.45
C ARG A 143 9.76 21.37 6.65
N GLU A 144 9.99 22.29 5.76
CA GLU A 144 11.24 22.37 5.00
C GLU A 144 12.48 22.32 5.93
N GLY A 145 13.49 21.57 5.52
CA GLY A 145 14.73 21.35 6.27
C GLY A 145 14.66 20.26 7.34
N GLU A 146 13.47 19.74 7.68
CA GLU A 146 13.32 18.64 8.64
C GLU A 146 13.84 17.31 8.07
N THR A 147 14.17 16.38 8.96
CA THR A 147 14.58 15.00 8.62
C THR A 147 13.39 14.05 8.65
N LEU A 148 13.10 13.45 7.52
CA LEU A 148 12.12 12.37 7.33
C LEU A 148 12.83 11.03 7.27
N VAL A 149 12.41 10.08 8.12
CA VAL A 149 12.80 8.66 8.00
C VAL A 149 11.60 7.84 7.56
N VAL A 150 11.79 6.95 6.58
CA VAL A 150 10.73 6.09 6.04
C VAL A 150 11.13 4.63 6.20
N SER A 151 10.33 3.83 6.91
CA SER A 151 10.50 2.38 6.95
C SER A 151 9.85 1.71 5.75
N ALA A 152 10.35 0.55 5.31
CA ALA A 152 9.98 -0.10 4.04
C ALA A 152 10.00 0.89 2.86
N ALA A 153 11.06 1.71 2.80
CA ALA A 153 11.16 2.84 1.89
C ALA A 153 11.10 2.46 0.41
N ALA A 154 11.55 1.26 0.03
CA ALA A 154 11.47 0.75 -1.34
C ALA A 154 10.15 0.04 -1.67
N GLY A 155 9.18 0.09 -0.77
CA GLY A 155 7.82 -0.40 -1.00
C GLY A 155 6.95 0.64 -1.73
N ALA A 156 5.72 0.25 -2.02
CA ALA A 156 4.77 1.06 -2.79
C ALA A 156 4.54 2.46 -2.16
N VAL A 157 4.12 2.50 -0.89
CA VAL A 157 3.88 3.76 -0.16
C VAL A 157 5.19 4.46 0.16
N GLY A 158 6.17 3.72 0.70
CA GLY A 158 7.42 4.32 1.20
C GLY A 158 8.22 5.05 0.13
N SER A 159 8.26 4.53 -1.11
CA SER A 159 8.97 5.18 -2.22
C SER A 159 8.32 6.50 -2.64
N LEU A 160 7.00 6.60 -2.58
CA LEU A 160 6.29 7.85 -2.86
C LEU A 160 6.45 8.85 -1.71
N VAL A 161 6.34 8.39 -0.45
CA VAL A 161 6.52 9.23 0.74
C VAL A 161 7.87 9.94 0.72
N GLY A 162 8.95 9.22 0.44
CA GLY A 162 10.28 9.83 0.41
C GLY A 162 10.45 10.86 -0.69
N GLN A 163 9.95 10.57 -1.91
CA GLN A 163 9.98 11.53 -3.01
C GLN A 163 9.12 12.76 -2.71
N ILE A 164 7.92 12.60 -2.14
CA ILE A 164 7.11 13.75 -1.68
C ILE A 164 7.90 14.54 -0.63
N GLY A 165 8.61 13.86 0.28
CA GLY A 165 9.51 14.50 1.22
C GLY A 165 10.58 15.34 0.53
N LYS A 166 11.24 14.82 -0.52
CA LYS A 166 12.21 15.59 -1.33
C LYS A 166 11.56 16.79 -2.01
N ILE A 167 10.34 16.62 -2.55
CA ILE A 167 9.56 17.72 -3.14
C ILE A 167 9.28 18.84 -2.13
N LYS A 168 9.10 18.48 -0.86
CA LYS A 168 8.84 19.42 0.25
C LYS A 168 10.12 19.95 0.93
N GLY A 169 11.30 19.69 0.38
CA GLY A 169 12.58 20.20 0.90
C GLY A 169 13.10 19.49 2.14
N LEU A 170 12.68 18.24 2.38
CA LEU A 170 13.15 17.45 3.53
C LEU A 170 14.49 16.76 3.24
N ARG A 171 15.26 16.52 4.30
CA ARG A 171 16.27 15.47 4.31
C ARG A 171 15.56 14.13 4.46
N VAL A 172 15.76 13.21 3.52
CA VAL A 172 15.03 11.93 3.48
C VAL A 172 15.97 10.76 3.65
N VAL A 173 15.68 9.90 4.64
CA VAL A 173 16.41 8.67 4.92
C VAL A 173 15.47 7.47 4.78
N GLY A 174 15.86 6.51 3.94
CA GLY A 174 15.08 5.29 3.71
C GLY A 174 15.65 4.09 4.46
N ILE A 175 14.77 3.20 4.97
CA ILE A 175 15.17 1.89 5.50
C ILE A 175 14.67 0.83 4.52
N ALA A 176 15.59 -0.01 3.99
CA ALA A 176 15.29 -1.06 3.02
C ALA A 176 16.09 -2.34 3.31
N GLY A 177 15.74 -3.45 2.64
CA GLY A 177 16.28 -4.78 2.97
C GLY A 177 17.31 -5.32 1.98
N SER A 178 17.77 -4.55 1.00
CA SER A 178 18.85 -4.98 0.08
C SER A 178 19.64 -3.78 -0.43
N GLU A 179 20.85 -4.05 -0.91
CA GLU A 179 21.72 -3.03 -1.53
C GLU A 179 21.09 -2.45 -2.80
N GLU A 180 20.47 -3.29 -3.61
CA GLU A 180 19.76 -2.84 -4.82
C GLU A 180 18.66 -1.82 -4.45
N LYS A 181 17.86 -2.14 -3.44
CA LYS A 181 16.81 -1.23 -2.95
C LYS A 181 17.38 0.07 -2.40
N CYS A 182 18.48 -0.01 -1.64
CA CYS A 182 19.14 1.19 -1.11
C CYS A 182 19.71 2.06 -2.23
N ARG A 183 20.32 1.47 -3.26
CA ARG A 183 20.79 2.20 -4.44
C ARG A 183 19.64 2.85 -5.18
N TRP A 184 18.55 2.12 -5.44
CA TRP A 184 17.37 2.68 -6.07
C TRP A 184 16.81 3.90 -5.30
N LEU A 185 16.77 3.84 -3.98
CA LEU A 185 16.33 4.98 -3.16
C LEU A 185 17.24 6.20 -3.33
N SER A 186 18.57 6.02 -3.28
CA SER A 186 19.50 7.15 -3.30
C SER A 186 19.81 7.66 -4.72
N GLU A 187 19.99 6.77 -5.69
CA GLU A 187 20.44 7.12 -7.04
C GLU A 187 19.26 7.54 -7.94
N ASP A 188 18.12 6.83 -7.85
CA ASP A 188 16.98 7.09 -8.73
C ASP A 188 15.89 7.97 -8.07
N LEU A 189 15.65 7.81 -6.76
CA LEU A 189 14.58 8.52 -6.06
C LEU A 189 15.05 9.72 -5.24
N GLY A 190 16.36 9.99 -5.21
CA GLY A 190 16.95 11.18 -4.60
C GLY A 190 16.91 11.23 -3.07
N PHE A 191 16.80 10.08 -2.39
CA PHE A 191 16.95 10.00 -0.93
C PHE A 191 18.36 10.39 -0.53
N ASP A 192 18.52 11.14 0.57
CA ASP A 192 19.83 11.61 1.04
C ASP A 192 20.67 10.50 1.68
N ALA A 193 20.02 9.44 2.18
CA ALA A 193 20.67 8.24 2.68
C ALA A 193 19.72 7.04 2.69
N ALA A 194 20.29 5.84 2.69
CA ALA A 194 19.55 4.60 2.84
C ALA A 194 20.25 3.65 3.82
N VAL A 195 19.48 3.01 4.69
CA VAL A 195 19.96 2.03 5.67
C VAL A 195 19.52 0.63 5.26
N ASN A 196 20.49 -0.24 4.93
CA ASN A 196 20.22 -1.64 4.68
C ASN A 196 20.16 -2.40 6.01
N TYR A 197 18.95 -2.67 6.51
CA TYR A 197 18.74 -3.30 7.82
C TYR A 197 19.20 -4.77 7.91
N ARG A 198 19.45 -5.41 6.75
CA ARG A 198 20.00 -6.78 6.73
C ARG A 198 21.53 -6.80 6.86
N LYS A 199 22.21 -5.68 6.59
CA LYS A 199 23.65 -5.55 6.71
C LYS A 199 24.09 -4.82 7.98
N VAL A 200 23.32 -3.78 8.35
CA VAL A 200 23.63 -2.94 9.52
C VAL A 200 22.42 -2.90 10.42
N PRO A 201 22.55 -3.14 11.73
CA PRO A 201 21.44 -2.97 12.65
C PRO A 201 20.83 -1.57 12.52
N VAL A 202 19.50 -1.47 12.57
CA VAL A 202 18.77 -0.21 12.24
C VAL A 202 19.21 0.95 13.12
N ARG A 203 19.39 0.72 14.43
CA ARG A 203 19.72 1.77 15.40
C ARG A 203 21.07 2.45 15.11
N PRO A 204 22.22 1.77 14.96
CA PRO A 204 23.47 2.41 14.55
C PRO A 204 23.39 3.00 13.13
N GLY A 205 22.67 2.35 12.19
CA GLY A 205 22.45 2.90 10.85
C GLY A 205 21.74 4.24 10.88
N LEU A 206 20.68 4.40 11.65
CA LEU A 206 19.95 5.66 11.82
C LEU A 206 20.79 6.71 12.54
N LYS A 207 21.61 6.33 13.53
CA LYS A 207 22.51 7.28 14.21
C LYS A 207 23.46 7.96 13.23
N LEU A 208 23.97 7.24 12.24
CA LEU A 208 24.85 7.77 11.21
C LEU A 208 24.07 8.56 10.14
N ALA A 209 22.93 8.04 9.69
CA ALA A 209 22.15 8.65 8.62
C ALA A 209 21.39 9.91 9.05
N CYS A 210 21.06 10.04 10.35
CA CYS A 210 20.26 11.14 10.92
C CYS A 210 21.06 11.91 11.99
N PRO A 211 22.17 12.59 11.65
CA PRO A 211 23.01 13.27 12.64
C PRO A 211 22.26 14.39 13.38
N ALA A 212 21.24 15.01 12.77
CA ALA A 212 20.38 16.03 13.36
C ALA A 212 19.14 15.47 14.06
N GLY A 213 18.99 14.14 14.15
CA GLY A 213 17.80 13.49 14.69
C GLY A 213 16.70 13.29 13.64
N ILE A 214 15.51 12.90 14.11
CA ILE A 214 14.35 12.54 13.27
C ILE A 214 13.18 13.45 13.64
N ASP A 215 12.66 14.19 12.67
CA ASP A 215 11.50 15.09 12.86
C ASP A 215 10.20 14.42 12.45
N VAL A 216 10.24 13.62 11.37
CA VAL A 216 9.11 12.80 10.92
C VAL A 216 9.56 11.37 10.73
N TYR A 217 8.90 10.42 11.39
CA TYR A 217 9.07 9.00 11.12
C TYR A 217 7.80 8.45 10.49
N PHE A 218 7.90 8.03 9.22
CA PHE A 218 6.80 7.39 8.50
C PHE A 218 6.94 5.88 8.63
N ASP A 219 6.08 5.29 9.43
CA ASP A 219 6.17 3.88 9.82
C ASP A 219 5.22 2.99 9.02
N ASN A 220 5.81 2.10 8.21
CA ASN A 220 5.13 1.02 7.51
C ASN A 220 5.38 -0.36 8.17
N VAL A 221 6.27 -0.44 9.17
CA VAL A 221 6.82 -1.72 9.65
C VAL A 221 6.48 -2.02 11.09
N GLY A 222 6.63 -1.04 12.00
CA GLY A 222 6.50 -1.27 13.43
C GLY A 222 7.67 -2.04 14.05
N GLY A 223 7.46 -2.62 15.23
CA GLY A 223 8.40 -3.49 15.92
C GLY A 223 9.78 -2.86 16.17
N ALA A 224 10.84 -3.62 15.96
CA ALA A 224 12.21 -3.18 16.22
C ALA A 224 12.65 -1.97 15.38
N MET A 225 12.08 -1.76 14.20
CA MET A 225 12.37 -0.56 13.39
C MET A 225 11.79 0.69 14.02
N GLN A 226 10.55 0.61 14.51
CA GLN A 226 9.91 1.69 15.23
C GLN A 226 10.68 2.04 16.51
N GLU A 227 11.05 1.03 17.30
CA GLU A 227 11.83 1.22 18.52
C GLU A 227 13.19 1.89 18.23
N ALA A 228 13.87 1.47 17.17
CA ALA A 228 15.12 2.08 16.74
C ALA A 228 14.95 3.56 16.33
N ALA A 229 13.89 3.89 15.60
CA ALA A 229 13.58 5.26 15.19
C ALA A 229 13.23 6.16 16.38
N LEU A 230 12.41 5.68 17.31
CA LEU A 230 12.03 6.40 18.54
C LEU A 230 13.23 6.81 19.41
N ALA A 231 14.37 6.14 19.28
CA ALA A 231 15.59 6.49 20.02
C ALA A 231 16.21 7.82 19.52
N PHE A 232 15.86 8.29 18.33
CA PHE A 232 16.50 9.46 17.69
C PHE A 232 15.52 10.57 17.34
N ILE A 233 14.26 10.49 17.78
CA ILE A 233 13.26 11.54 17.49
C ILE A 233 13.63 12.87 18.16
N ASN A 234 13.40 13.95 17.44
CA ASN A 234 13.56 15.30 17.88
C ASN A 234 12.39 15.76 18.76
N ASN A 235 12.53 16.92 19.39
CA ASN A 235 11.41 17.55 20.08
C ASN A 235 10.28 17.85 19.09
N HIS A 236 9.06 17.53 19.48
CA HIS A 236 7.85 17.70 18.66
C HIS A 236 7.84 16.87 17.37
N ALA A 237 8.59 15.78 17.33
CA ALA A 237 8.57 14.83 16.22
C ALA A 237 7.18 14.24 16.00
N ARG A 238 6.93 13.80 14.77
CA ARG A 238 5.68 13.14 14.35
C ARG A 238 5.99 11.74 13.88
N VAL A 239 5.36 10.76 14.52
CA VAL A 239 5.41 9.35 14.12
C VAL A 239 4.10 9.02 13.43
N VAL A 240 4.14 8.78 12.13
CA VAL A 240 2.98 8.47 11.30
C VAL A 240 2.86 6.95 11.20
N LEU A 241 1.83 6.38 11.80
CA LEU A 241 1.58 4.92 11.73
C LEU A 241 0.72 4.60 10.51
N CYS A 242 1.38 4.22 9.42
CA CYS A 242 0.74 3.80 8.17
C CYS A 242 0.51 2.28 8.13
N GLY A 243 1.42 1.49 8.70
CA GLY A 243 1.32 0.05 8.73
C GLY A 243 2.28 -0.57 9.73
N MET A 244 2.05 -1.85 10.05
CA MET A 244 2.85 -2.60 11.01
C MET A 244 3.17 -4.00 10.46
N ILE A 245 3.74 -4.05 9.24
CA ILE A 245 3.90 -5.30 8.47
C ILE A 245 4.71 -6.37 9.23
N ALA A 246 5.62 -5.97 10.13
CA ALA A 246 6.38 -6.90 10.97
C ALA A 246 5.49 -7.73 11.91
N GLN A 247 4.25 -7.31 12.14
CA GLN A 247 3.32 -7.97 13.06
C GLN A 247 2.24 -8.80 12.36
N TYR A 248 2.00 -8.58 11.07
CA TYR A 248 0.83 -9.16 10.38
C TYR A 248 0.85 -10.70 10.32
N ASN A 249 2.04 -11.30 10.34
CA ASN A 249 2.22 -12.76 10.35
C ASN A 249 2.56 -13.31 11.74
N ALA A 250 2.57 -12.48 12.77
CA ALA A 250 2.89 -12.94 14.13
C ALA A 250 1.76 -13.82 14.70
N PRO A 251 2.09 -14.91 15.37
CA PRO A 251 1.09 -15.84 15.96
C PRO A 251 0.34 -15.20 17.15
N ALA A 252 0.91 -14.19 17.77
CA ALA A 252 0.31 -13.39 18.83
C ALA A 252 0.81 -11.94 18.71
N PRO A 253 0.08 -10.95 19.27
CA PRO A 253 0.54 -9.57 19.27
C PRO A 253 1.91 -9.47 19.94
N PRO A 254 2.96 -8.98 19.26
CA PRO A 254 4.27 -8.79 19.86
C PRO A 254 4.22 -7.62 20.86
N PRO A 255 5.17 -7.57 21.82
CA PRO A 255 5.27 -6.44 22.73
C PRO A 255 5.51 -5.14 21.96
N GLY A 256 4.97 -4.04 22.48
CA GLY A 256 5.22 -2.70 21.94
C GLY A 256 6.67 -2.23 22.17
N PRO A 257 7.06 -1.08 21.60
CA PRO A 257 8.37 -0.48 21.81
C PRO A 257 8.64 -0.20 23.30
N SER A 258 9.80 -0.63 23.80
CA SER A 258 10.20 -0.43 25.21
C SER A 258 10.51 1.04 25.56
N ASN A 259 10.69 1.87 24.54
CA ASN A 259 11.14 3.27 24.65
C ASN A 259 10.05 4.31 24.33
N LEU A 260 8.77 3.97 24.49
CA LEU A 260 7.66 4.92 24.32
C LEU A 260 7.80 6.18 25.19
N GLY A 261 8.52 6.10 26.31
CA GLY A 261 8.86 7.26 27.13
C GLY A 261 9.54 8.40 26.36
N ASN A 262 10.19 8.10 25.23
CA ASN A 262 10.76 9.12 24.36
C ASN A 262 9.71 10.08 23.76
N LEU A 263 8.48 9.60 23.52
CA LEU A 263 7.38 10.45 23.08
C LEU A 263 7.07 11.54 24.12
N LEU A 264 7.01 11.16 25.40
CA LEU A 264 6.80 12.11 26.50
C LEU A 264 7.96 13.11 26.60
N VAL A 265 9.19 12.61 26.69
CA VAL A 265 10.39 13.46 26.87
C VAL A 265 10.56 14.42 25.70
N ARG A 266 10.27 13.99 24.48
CA ARG A 266 10.36 14.80 23.26
C ARG A 266 9.11 15.60 22.95
N ARG A 267 8.03 15.45 23.72
CA ARG A 267 6.71 16.07 23.45
C ARG A 267 6.25 15.77 22.02
N ALA A 268 6.62 14.57 21.55
CA ALA A 268 6.31 14.08 20.23
C ALA A 268 4.90 13.49 20.19
N ARG A 269 4.33 13.32 19.00
CA ARG A 269 3.07 12.63 18.78
C ARG A 269 3.28 11.38 17.92
N MET A 270 2.44 10.38 18.15
CA MET A 270 2.30 9.19 17.34
C MET A 270 0.83 9.08 16.92
N GLU A 271 0.58 8.97 15.62
CA GLU A 271 -0.77 9.06 15.07
C GLU A 271 -0.96 8.03 13.96
N GLY A 272 -2.01 7.19 14.10
CA GLY A 272 -2.47 6.27 13.08
C GLY A 272 -3.53 6.92 12.19
N PHE A 273 -3.66 6.42 10.95
CA PHE A 273 -4.70 6.86 10.03
C PHE A 273 -5.12 5.73 9.10
N ILE A 274 -6.35 5.81 8.61
CA ILE A 274 -6.86 4.96 7.55
C ILE A 274 -7.19 5.87 6.36
N VAL A 275 -6.61 5.58 5.20
CA VAL A 275 -6.77 6.43 4.02
C VAL A 275 -8.22 6.58 3.55
N LEU A 276 -9.08 5.62 3.86
CA LEU A 276 -10.52 5.69 3.52
C LEU A 276 -11.24 6.85 4.23
N ASP A 277 -10.77 7.25 5.41
CA ASP A 277 -11.34 8.36 6.19
C ASP A 277 -10.98 9.73 5.59
N HIS A 278 -10.11 9.76 4.58
CA HIS A 278 -9.60 10.96 3.91
C HIS A 278 -9.99 11.03 2.43
N ALA A 279 -11.11 10.42 2.06
CA ALA A 279 -11.57 10.41 0.66
C ALA A 279 -11.85 11.82 0.10
N ASP A 280 -12.19 12.77 0.96
CA ASP A 280 -12.36 14.19 0.65
C ASP A 280 -11.07 14.86 0.15
N GLN A 281 -9.90 14.35 0.56
CA GLN A 281 -8.59 14.84 0.13
C GLN A 281 -8.17 14.29 -1.25
N ALA A 282 -8.85 13.26 -1.76
CA ALA A 282 -8.45 12.59 -2.99
C ALA A 282 -8.32 13.53 -4.21
N PRO A 283 -9.22 14.50 -4.46
CA PRO A 283 -9.06 15.41 -5.61
C PRO A 283 -7.78 16.24 -5.54
N ARG A 284 -7.43 16.76 -4.36
CA ARG A 284 -6.21 17.56 -4.12
C ARG A 284 -4.97 16.69 -4.24
N ALA A 285 -4.97 15.53 -3.60
CA ALA A 285 -3.85 14.59 -3.64
C ALA A 285 -3.56 14.14 -5.08
N LEU A 286 -4.59 13.77 -5.86
CA LEU A 286 -4.44 13.35 -7.25
C LEU A 286 -3.88 14.48 -8.13
N ALA A 287 -4.36 15.72 -7.94
CA ALA A 287 -3.83 16.86 -8.69
C ALA A 287 -2.33 17.06 -8.42
N ASP A 288 -1.89 17.02 -7.16
CA ASP A 288 -0.49 17.13 -6.77
C ASP A 288 0.35 15.97 -7.37
N LEU A 289 -0.11 14.72 -7.20
CA LEU A 289 0.60 13.53 -7.65
C LEU A 289 0.79 13.51 -9.17
N ILE A 290 -0.25 13.88 -9.92
CA ILE A 290 -0.20 14.00 -11.39
C ILE A 290 0.79 15.09 -11.78
N ALA A 291 0.69 16.27 -11.18
CA ALA A 291 1.56 17.40 -11.50
C ALA A 291 3.04 17.08 -11.21
N TRP A 292 3.34 16.46 -10.06
CA TRP A 292 4.72 16.06 -9.73
C TRP A 292 5.26 14.96 -10.64
N HIS A 293 4.40 14.00 -11.03
CA HIS A 293 4.80 12.96 -11.97
C HIS A 293 5.07 13.52 -13.36
N GLN A 294 4.19 14.36 -13.90
CA GLN A 294 4.37 15.04 -15.20
C GLN A 294 5.61 15.95 -15.23
N ALA A 295 5.96 16.54 -14.10
CA ALA A 295 7.19 17.33 -13.94
C ALA A 295 8.46 16.47 -13.76
N GLY A 296 8.36 15.13 -13.83
CA GLY A 296 9.47 14.20 -13.62
C GLY A 296 10.01 14.16 -12.18
N ARG A 297 9.26 14.70 -11.20
CA ARG A 297 9.67 14.80 -9.80
C ARG A 297 9.17 13.65 -8.94
N LEU A 298 8.28 12.82 -9.47
CA LEU A 298 7.69 11.67 -8.78
C LEU A 298 7.61 10.48 -9.73
N ALA A 299 8.40 9.46 -9.42
CA ALA A 299 8.42 8.19 -10.13
C ALA A 299 7.74 7.09 -9.32
N TYR A 300 7.19 6.09 -9.97
CA TYR A 300 6.66 4.89 -9.33
C TYR A 300 7.13 3.64 -10.06
N ARG A 301 7.22 2.53 -9.33
CA ARG A 301 7.62 1.24 -9.89
C ARG A 301 6.55 0.21 -9.58
N LEU A 302 6.20 -0.58 -10.59
CA LEU A 302 5.31 -1.73 -10.45
C LEU A 302 6.14 -3.02 -10.51
N ASP A 303 5.83 -3.93 -9.61
CA ASP A 303 6.30 -5.32 -9.63
C ASP A 303 5.12 -6.16 -10.14
N MET A 304 5.16 -6.49 -11.44
CA MET A 304 4.04 -7.14 -12.13
C MET A 304 4.20 -8.66 -12.08
N VAL A 305 3.11 -9.33 -11.74
CA VAL A 305 2.96 -10.78 -11.79
C VAL A 305 1.85 -11.13 -12.77
N ASP A 306 2.11 -12.03 -13.69
CA ASP A 306 1.11 -12.46 -14.68
C ASP A 306 0.31 -13.66 -14.16
N GLY A 307 -1.01 -13.58 -14.32
CA GLY A 307 -1.96 -14.65 -13.98
C GLY A 307 -2.50 -14.55 -12.56
N LEU A 308 -3.83 -14.58 -12.46
CA LEU A 308 -4.57 -14.58 -11.18
C LEU A 308 -4.19 -15.77 -10.29
N GLU A 309 -3.80 -16.88 -10.89
CA GLU A 309 -3.37 -18.11 -10.23
C GLU A 309 -2.20 -17.88 -9.27
N GLN A 310 -1.35 -16.89 -9.57
CA GLN A 310 -0.17 -16.59 -8.81
C GLN A 310 -0.45 -15.75 -7.54
N ALA A 311 -1.64 -15.17 -7.41
CA ALA A 311 -1.94 -14.22 -6.34
C ALA A 311 -1.65 -14.74 -4.92
N PRO A 312 -2.03 -16.00 -4.52
CA PRO A 312 -1.76 -16.53 -3.19
C PRO A 312 -0.28 -16.71 -2.86
N VAL A 313 0.55 -16.97 -3.87
CA VAL A 313 2.00 -17.11 -3.68
C VAL A 313 2.67 -15.73 -3.74
N ALA A 314 2.28 -14.93 -4.72
CA ALA A 314 2.89 -13.62 -4.96
C ALA A 314 2.71 -12.66 -3.76
N VAL A 315 1.57 -12.69 -3.06
CA VAL A 315 1.32 -11.80 -1.92
C VAL A 315 2.37 -11.97 -0.80
N ASN A 316 2.96 -13.16 -0.65
CA ASN A 316 3.99 -13.42 0.36
C ASN A 316 5.28 -12.64 0.11
N ARG A 317 5.54 -12.20 -1.15
CA ARG A 317 6.69 -11.35 -1.50
C ARG A 317 6.69 -10.01 -0.75
N LEU A 318 5.53 -9.56 -0.29
CA LEU A 318 5.40 -8.37 0.55
C LEU A 318 6.01 -8.57 1.95
N PHE A 319 5.97 -9.80 2.46
CA PHE A 319 6.41 -10.13 3.82
C PHE A 319 7.86 -10.59 3.88
N ASP A 320 8.39 -11.24 2.84
CA ASP A 320 9.81 -11.62 2.76
C ASP A 320 10.69 -10.49 2.19
N GLY A 321 10.05 -9.45 1.64
CA GLY A 321 10.72 -8.29 1.07
C GLY A 321 11.36 -8.56 -0.28
N SER A 322 10.90 -9.54 -1.06
CA SER A 322 11.40 -9.80 -2.41
C SER A 322 10.74 -8.91 -3.48
N ASN A 323 9.62 -8.25 -3.18
CA ASN A 323 9.01 -7.25 -4.07
C ASN A 323 9.79 -5.94 -4.11
N THR A 324 9.68 -5.18 -5.21
CA THR A 324 10.17 -3.79 -5.31
C THR A 324 9.06 -2.89 -5.87
N GLY A 325 8.76 -1.79 -5.16
CA GLY A 325 7.62 -0.93 -5.54
C GLY A 325 6.28 -1.58 -5.24
N LYS A 326 5.28 -1.32 -6.10
CA LYS A 326 3.91 -1.81 -5.94
C LYS A 326 3.72 -3.17 -6.60
N LEU A 327 3.34 -4.18 -5.81
CA LEU A 327 3.02 -5.51 -6.31
C LEU A 327 1.61 -5.55 -6.89
N VAL A 328 1.51 -5.97 -8.16
CA VAL A 328 0.27 -6.01 -8.94
C VAL A 328 0.19 -7.32 -9.71
N VAL A 329 -0.99 -7.93 -9.77
CA VAL A 329 -1.26 -9.08 -10.64
C VAL A 329 -2.01 -8.61 -11.89
N ARG A 330 -1.50 -8.97 -13.07
CA ARG A 330 -2.25 -8.87 -14.32
C ARG A 330 -3.20 -10.05 -14.41
N VAL A 331 -4.50 -9.77 -14.37
CA VAL A 331 -5.56 -10.78 -14.37
C VAL A 331 -6.09 -11.03 -15.79
N SER A 332 -6.15 -9.97 -16.59
CA SER A 332 -6.54 -10.04 -18.01
C SER A 332 -5.88 -8.91 -18.81
N ASP A 333 -5.97 -8.98 -20.12
CA ASP A 333 -5.52 -7.92 -21.02
C ASP A 333 -6.34 -6.63 -20.84
N GLU A 334 -5.73 -5.46 -21.17
CA GLU A 334 -6.39 -4.15 -21.10
C GLU A 334 -7.54 -3.98 -22.08
#